data_37671243e41d2d9009efe986c795f3d0
#
_entry.id   37671243e41d2d9009efe986c795f3d0
#
_cell.length_a   1.000
_cell.length_b   1.000
_cell.length_c   1.000
_cell.angle_alpha   90.00
_cell.angle_beta   90.00
_cell.angle_gamma   90.00
#
_symmetry.space_group_name_H-M   'P 1'
#
loop_
_entity.id
_entity.type
_entity.pdbx_description
1 polymer ?
#
loop_
_entity_poly.entity_id
_entity_poly.type
_entity_poly.pdbx_seq_one_letter_code
_entity_poly.pdbx_strand_id
1 'polypeptide(L)'
;IPGNMYFTTTRLHQELAGGRFVDVIIDEAHDPESLHAFKGDIDLGKLETLVKKHGAGRIPYICVATTVNMAGGQPVSMANLKELRSFTAKHGIKVMLDMTRIAENAWFIQQREKGYARRSVASIVKEICGYTDGATFSGKKDALVNIGGFLALNDKDKFEEASNLVVVYE
;
A
#
# COMPACT_ATOMS: atom_id res chain seq x y z
N ILE A 1 -10.25 6.07 -5.30
CA ILE A 1 -9.00 5.69 -4.62
C ILE A 1 -8.53 4.38 -5.23
N PRO A 2 -7.48 4.37 -6.07
CA PRO A 2 -6.90 3.15 -6.59
C PRO A 2 -6.10 2.39 -5.53
N GLY A 3 -6.03 1.06 -5.66
CA GLY A 3 -5.22 0.21 -4.79
C GLY A 3 -5.06 -1.21 -5.32
N ASN A 4 -4.12 -1.95 -4.75
CA ASN A 4 -3.87 -3.36 -5.07
C ASN A 4 -4.81 -4.27 -4.27
N MET A 5 -6.06 -4.34 -4.69
CA MET A 5 -7.15 -4.97 -3.96
C MET A 5 -7.47 -4.26 -2.62
N TYR A 6 -8.66 -4.40 -2.14
CA TYR A 6 -9.07 -3.76 -0.88
C TYR A 6 -8.95 -4.71 0.31
N PHE A 7 -8.72 -4.13 1.50
CA PHE A 7 -9.15 -4.78 2.72
C PHE A 7 -10.55 -4.26 3.09
N THR A 8 -11.42 -5.14 3.59
CA THR A 8 -12.87 -4.83 3.75
C THR A 8 -13.14 -3.54 4.51
N THR A 9 -12.50 -3.35 5.66
CA THR A 9 -12.67 -2.14 6.48
C THR A 9 -12.04 -0.91 5.84
N THR A 10 -10.90 -1.02 5.17
CA THR A 10 -10.26 0.09 4.47
C THR A 10 -11.18 0.64 3.38
N ARG A 11 -11.73 -0.24 2.54
CA ARG A 11 -12.70 0.14 1.51
C ARG A 11 -13.93 0.80 2.13
N LEU A 12 -14.50 0.21 3.20
CA LEU A 12 -15.67 0.76 3.88
C LEU A 12 -15.43 2.21 4.34
N HIS A 13 -14.31 2.46 5.02
CA HIS A 13 -13.96 3.80 5.49
C HIS A 13 -13.73 4.79 4.34
N GLN A 14 -13.11 4.35 3.25
CA GLN A 14 -12.93 5.18 2.05
C GLN A 14 -14.28 5.56 1.42
N GLU A 15 -15.22 4.61 1.34
CA GLU A 15 -16.55 4.84 0.79
C GLU A 15 -17.41 5.73 1.71
N LEU A 16 -17.33 5.56 3.03
CA LEU A 16 -17.98 6.45 4.01
C LEU A 16 -17.45 7.89 3.94
N ALA A 17 -16.17 8.07 3.62
CA ALA A 17 -15.58 9.38 3.38
C ALA A 17 -15.89 9.97 1.99
N GLY A 18 -16.80 9.35 1.22
CA GLY A 18 -17.21 9.80 -0.12
C GLY A 18 -16.28 9.39 -1.25
N GLY A 19 -15.28 8.55 -0.98
CA GLY A 19 -14.40 7.99 -1.99
C GLY A 19 -15.02 6.77 -2.68
N ARG A 20 -14.40 6.35 -3.78
CA ARG A 20 -14.69 5.08 -4.45
C ARG A 20 -13.39 4.30 -4.61
N PHE A 21 -13.35 3.08 -4.11
CA PHE A 21 -12.22 2.20 -4.34
C PHE A 21 -12.22 1.67 -5.80
N VAL A 22 -11.03 1.60 -6.40
CA VAL A 22 -10.83 1.02 -7.73
C VAL A 22 -9.64 0.08 -7.67
N ASP A 23 -9.87 -1.18 -8.00
CA ASP A 23 -8.83 -2.18 -8.06
C ASP A 23 -7.92 -1.98 -9.26
N VAL A 24 -6.62 -1.92 -9.02
CA VAL A 24 -5.56 -1.81 -10.02
C VAL A 24 -4.45 -2.83 -9.79
N ILE A 25 -4.76 -3.95 -9.13
CA ILE A 25 -3.84 -5.08 -8.98
C ILE A 25 -3.59 -5.77 -10.33
N ILE A 26 -2.45 -6.42 -10.50
CA ILE A 26 -2.16 -7.23 -11.70
C ILE A 26 -3.13 -8.41 -11.83
N ASP A 27 -3.36 -8.86 -13.06
CA ASP A 27 -4.36 -9.91 -13.33
C ASP A 27 -3.97 -11.27 -12.75
N GLU A 28 -2.67 -11.55 -12.63
CA GLU A 28 -2.13 -12.76 -12.00
C GLU A 28 -2.55 -12.92 -10.54
N ALA A 29 -2.95 -11.85 -9.87
CA ALA A 29 -3.50 -11.92 -8.51
C ALA A 29 -4.83 -12.66 -8.42
N HIS A 30 -5.59 -12.70 -9.51
CA HIS A 30 -6.88 -13.37 -9.64
C HIS A 30 -6.77 -14.81 -10.15
N ASP A 31 -5.59 -15.23 -10.56
CA ASP A 31 -5.31 -16.59 -11.02
C ASP A 31 -4.57 -17.37 -9.91
N PRO A 32 -5.22 -18.32 -9.23
CA PRO A 32 -4.60 -19.12 -8.19
C PRO A 32 -3.48 -20.04 -8.72
N GLU A 33 -3.49 -20.39 -10.00
CA GLU A 33 -2.49 -21.28 -10.62
C GLU A 33 -1.26 -20.49 -11.12
N SER A 34 -1.34 -19.17 -11.24
CA SER A 34 -0.22 -18.35 -11.64
C SER A 34 0.94 -18.46 -10.66
N LEU A 35 2.14 -18.67 -11.18
CA LEU A 35 3.40 -18.73 -10.41
C LEU A 35 4.10 -17.37 -10.31
N HIS A 36 3.42 -16.26 -10.59
CA HIS A 36 3.98 -14.93 -10.48
C HIS A 36 4.49 -14.67 -9.05
N ALA A 37 5.75 -14.23 -8.93
CA ALA A 37 6.43 -14.13 -7.63
C ALA A 37 5.83 -13.05 -6.71
N PHE A 38 5.24 -12.00 -7.29
CA PHE A 38 4.71 -10.82 -6.59
C PHE A 38 3.32 -10.46 -7.11
N LYS A 39 2.36 -11.32 -6.83
CA LYS A 39 0.95 -11.13 -7.24
C LYS A 39 0.28 -9.91 -6.60
N GLY A 40 0.90 -9.30 -5.58
CA GLY A 40 0.42 -8.07 -4.96
C GLY A 40 0.74 -6.79 -5.72
N ASP A 41 1.49 -6.86 -6.81
CA ASP A 41 1.93 -5.70 -7.58
C ASP A 41 0.76 -4.92 -8.18
N ILE A 42 0.93 -3.60 -8.28
CA ILE A 42 0.01 -2.70 -8.97
C ILE A 42 0.28 -2.73 -10.48
N ASP A 43 -0.77 -2.87 -11.26
CA ASP A 43 -0.75 -2.67 -12.71
C ASP A 43 -0.73 -1.17 -13.04
N LEU A 44 0.43 -0.69 -13.45
CA LEU A 44 0.62 0.73 -13.80
C LEU A 44 -0.16 1.13 -15.06
N GLY A 45 -0.47 0.20 -15.96
CA GLY A 45 -1.31 0.45 -17.13
C GLY A 45 -2.77 0.72 -16.74
N LYS A 46 -3.32 -0.09 -15.81
CA LYS A 46 -4.64 0.16 -15.21
C LYS A 46 -4.67 1.51 -14.49
N LEU A 47 -3.61 1.81 -13.73
CA LEU A 47 -3.49 3.07 -13.01
C LEU A 47 -3.40 4.27 -13.95
N GLU A 48 -2.60 4.19 -15.02
CA GLU A 48 -2.49 5.23 -16.04
C GLU A 48 -3.83 5.50 -16.73
N THR A 49 -4.55 4.43 -17.07
CA THR A 49 -5.89 4.53 -17.67
C THR A 49 -6.85 5.25 -16.75
N LEU A 50 -6.80 4.95 -15.44
CA LEU A 50 -7.62 5.61 -14.44
C LEU A 50 -7.29 7.11 -14.31
N VAL A 51 -6.00 7.46 -14.27
CA VAL A 51 -5.53 8.85 -14.23
C VAL A 51 -5.96 9.62 -15.47
N LYS A 52 -5.82 9.04 -16.67
CA LYS A 52 -6.28 9.66 -17.92
C LYS A 52 -7.79 9.90 -17.93
N LYS A 53 -8.58 8.95 -17.39
CA LYS A 53 -10.04 9.03 -17.37
C LYS A 53 -10.58 10.07 -16.38
N HIS A 54 -9.97 10.20 -15.20
CA HIS A 54 -10.54 11.01 -14.10
C HIS A 54 -9.73 12.27 -13.78
N GLY A 55 -8.51 12.36 -14.28
CA GLY A 55 -7.54 13.38 -13.90
C GLY A 55 -6.86 13.09 -12.54
N ALA A 56 -5.57 13.39 -12.44
CA ALA A 56 -4.77 13.16 -11.23
C ALA A 56 -5.34 13.88 -9.98
N GLY A 57 -5.88 15.09 -10.15
CA GLY A 57 -6.47 15.89 -9.06
C GLY A 57 -7.74 15.27 -8.43
N ARG A 58 -8.34 14.25 -9.06
CA ARG A 58 -9.48 13.49 -8.51
C ARG A 58 -9.03 12.25 -7.72
N ILE A 59 -7.73 11.97 -7.66
CA ILE A 59 -7.14 10.82 -6.97
C ILE A 59 -6.42 11.34 -5.73
N PRO A 60 -7.03 11.24 -4.54
CA PRO A 60 -6.44 11.80 -3.32
C PRO A 60 -5.16 11.06 -2.92
N TYR A 61 -5.11 9.76 -3.11
CA TYR A 61 -3.95 8.90 -2.90
C TYR A 61 -4.15 7.53 -3.54
N ILE A 62 -3.06 6.78 -3.65
CA ILE A 62 -3.07 5.35 -4.00
C ILE A 62 -2.85 4.55 -2.72
N CYS A 63 -3.68 3.54 -2.48
CA CYS A 63 -3.56 2.65 -1.33
C CYS A 63 -2.79 1.39 -1.72
N VAL A 64 -1.66 1.13 -1.06
CA VAL A 64 -0.84 -0.07 -1.31
C VAL A 64 -0.84 -0.95 -0.07
N ALA A 65 -1.39 -2.13 -0.18
CA ALA A 65 -1.36 -3.14 0.89
C ALA A 65 -0.13 -4.03 0.76
N THR A 66 0.59 -4.23 1.86
CA THR A 66 1.76 -5.11 2.00
C THR A 66 1.62 -6.01 3.24
N THR A 67 1.39 -7.30 3.08
CA THR A 67 0.98 -8.07 1.88
C THR A 67 -0.49 -7.87 1.56
N VAL A 68 -0.93 -8.27 0.34
CA VAL A 68 -2.34 -8.13 -0.08
C VAL A 68 -3.18 -9.25 0.52
N ASN A 69 -3.86 -8.94 1.61
CA ASN A 69 -4.64 -9.92 2.38
C ASN A 69 -5.72 -10.62 1.56
N MET A 70 -6.48 -9.86 0.75
CA MET A 70 -7.61 -10.39 -0.03
C MET A 70 -7.16 -11.25 -1.24
N ALA A 71 -5.89 -11.15 -1.63
CA ALA A 71 -5.27 -12.03 -2.62
C ALA A 71 -4.54 -13.23 -1.98
N GLY A 72 -4.84 -13.56 -0.71
CA GLY A 72 -4.18 -14.67 0.00
C GLY A 72 -2.81 -14.32 0.57
N GLY A 73 -2.56 -13.06 0.91
CA GLY A 73 -1.28 -12.61 1.49
C GLY A 73 -0.18 -12.44 0.43
N GLN A 74 -0.53 -12.11 -0.80
CA GLN A 74 0.44 -11.97 -1.89
C GLN A 74 1.31 -10.71 -1.73
N PRO A 75 2.64 -10.83 -1.91
CA PRO A 75 3.56 -9.73 -1.70
C PRO A 75 3.61 -8.76 -2.88
N VAL A 76 4.04 -7.53 -2.57
CA VAL A 76 4.39 -6.47 -3.53
C VAL A 76 5.90 -6.44 -3.70
N SER A 77 6.39 -6.31 -4.94
CA SER A 77 7.82 -6.21 -5.23
C SER A 77 8.37 -4.81 -4.95
N MET A 78 9.66 -4.73 -4.65
CA MET A 78 10.35 -3.44 -4.54
C MET A 78 10.43 -2.74 -5.90
N ALA A 79 10.57 -3.49 -6.97
CA ALA A 79 10.57 -2.95 -8.34
C ALA A 79 9.26 -2.20 -8.61
N ASN A 80 8.11 -2.81 -8.31
CA ASN A 80 6.80 -2.18 -8.49
C ASN A 80 6.63 -0.92 -7.63
N LEU A 81 7.09 -0.94 -6.38
CA LEU A 81 7.05 0.24 -5.51
C LEU A 81 7.88 1.41 -6.07
N LYS A 82 9.05 1.14 -6.65
CA LYS A 82 9.89 2.15 -7.31
C LYS A 82 9.22 2.74 -8.54
N GLU A 83 8.65 1.90 -9.38
CA GLU A 83 7.92 2.32 -10.58
C GLU A 83 6.67 3.13 -10.21
N LEU A 84 5.91 2.66 -9.21
CA LEU A 84 4.76 3.37 -8.67
C LEU A 84 5.15 4.75 -8.16
N ARG A 85 6.24 4.86 -7.37
CA ARG A 85 6.72 6.16 -6.90
C ARG A 85 7.12 7.08 -8.03
N SER A 86 7.79 6.55 -9.05
CA SER A 86 8.16 7.32 -10.24
C SER A 86 6.92 7.82 -10.99
N PHE A 87 5.89 6.99 -11.10
CA PHE A 87 4.61 7.35 -11.70
C PHE A 87 3.90 8.44 -10.88
N THR A 88 3.74 8.22 -9.57
CA THR A 88 2.99 9.12 -8.70
C THR A 88 3.65 10.48 -8.56
N ALA A 89 4.98 10.55 -8.55
CA ALA A 89 5.73 11.81 -8.52
C ALA A 89 5.44 12.70 -9.74
N LYS A 90 5.29 12.11 -10.93
CA LYS A 90 4.93 12.84 -12.17
C LYS A 90 3.53 13.44 -12.13
N HIS A 91 2.63 12.83 -11.37
CA HIS A 91 1.22 13.23 -11.31
C HIS A 91 0.85 13.97 -10.01
N GLY A 92 1.78 14.15 -9.08
CA GLY A 92 1.52 14.77 -7.78
C GLY A 92 0.57 13.95 -6.89
N ILE A 93 0.46 12.63 -7.11
CA ILE A 93 -0.42 11.74 -6.36
C ILE A 93 0.33 11.17 -5.15
N LYS A 94 -0.31 11.12 -3.98
CA LYS A 94 0.25 10.53 -2.77
C LYS A 94 0.13 9.00 -2.77
N VAL A 95 1.03 8.33 -2.04
CA VAL A 95 0.99 6.88 -1.80
C VAL A 95 0.82 6.62 -0.31
N MET A 96 -0.27 5.96 0.07
CA MET A 96 -0.54 5.53 1.44
C MET A 96 -0.36 4.02 1.53
N LEU A 97 0.49 3.59 2.45
CA LEU A 97 0.80 2.19 2.67
C LEU A 97 -0.10 1.59 3.75
N ASP A 98 -0.75 0.47 3.49
CA ASP A 98 -1.19 -0.43 4.55
C ASP A 98 -0.01 -1.37 4.87
N MET A 99 0.74 -1.02 5.91
CA MET A 99 1.96 -1.73 6.29
C MET A 99 1.73 -2.83 7.35
N THR A 100 0.52 -3.29 7.48
CA THR A 100 0.09 -4.25 8.52
C THR A 100 0.89 -5.56 8.51
N ARG A 101 1.34 -6.04 7.33
CA ARG A 101 2.21 -7.20 7.16
C ARG A 101 3.51 -6.85 6.42
N ILE A 102 4.09 -5.71 6.77
CA ILE A 102 5.26 -5.16 6.09
C ILE A 102 6.51 -6.02 6.26
N ALA A 103 6.69 -6.64 7.42
CA ALA A 103 7.83 -7.51 7.68
C ALA A 103 7.75 -8.79 6.86
N GLU A 104 6.54 -9.37 6.75
CA GLU A 104 6.26 -10.49 5.86
C GLU A 104 6.54 -10.12 4.40
N ASN A 105 6.04 -8.98 3.93
CA ASN A 105 6.31 -8.50 2.57
C ASN A 105 7.82 -8.31 2.31
N ALA A 106 8.53 -7.69 3.25
CA ALA A 106 9.97 -7.48 3.14
C ALA A 106 10.75 -8.79 3.13
N TRP A 107 10.28 -9.82 3.87
CA TRP A 107 10.85 -11.15 3.82
C TRP A 107 10.67 -11.78 2.43
N PHE A 108 9.51 -11.66 1.81
CA PHE A 108 9.29 -12.14 0.44
C PHE A 108 10.21 -11.43 -0.58
N ILE A 109 10.40 -10.12 -0.45
CA ILE A 109 11.35 -9.37 -1.27
C ILE A 109 12.76 -9.92 -1.06
N GLN A 110 13.19 -10.15 0.18
CA GLN A 110 14.50 -10.74 0.49
C GLN A 110 14.68 -12.10 -0.19
N GLN A 111 13.65 -12.95 -0.18
CA GLN A 111 13.74 -14.32 -0.72
C GLN A 111 13.65 -14.38 -2.25
N ARG A 112 12.90 -13.48 -2.88
CA ARG A 112 12.49 -13.62 -4.27
C ARG A 112 13.06 -12.55 -5.22
N GLU A 113 13.44 -11.38 -4.70
CA GLU A 113 13.87 -10.26 -5.54
C GLU A 113 15.40 -10.16 -5.64
N LYS A 114 15.90 -10.04 -6.87
CA LYS A 114 17.35 -9.96 -7.13
C LYS A 114 17.94 -8.73 -6.43
N GLY A 115 19.05 -8.96 -5.70
CA GLY A 115 19.78 -7.89 -5.00
C GLY A 115 19.37 -7.71 -3.53
N TYR A 116 18.33 -8.40 -3.06
CA TYR A 116 17.85 -8.25 -1.68
C TYR A 116 18.24 -9.38 -0.73
N ALA A 117 18.72 -10.52 -1.22
CA ALA A 117 19.01 -11.72 -0.42
C ALA A 117 19.98 -11.51 0.78
N ARG A 118 20.85 -10.50 0.71
CA ARG A 118 21.80 -10.19 1.79
C ARG A 118 21.38 -9.02 2.67
N ARG A 119 20.24 -8.44 2.42
CA ARG A 119 19.73 -7.29 3.17
C ARG A 119 18.87 -7.76 4.34
N SER A 120 18.94 -7.06 5.46
CA SER A 120 18.05 -7.35 6.58
C SER A 120 16.61 -6.93 6.25
N VAL A 121 15.62 -7.67 6.80
CA VAL A 121 14.20 -7.32 6.69
C VAL A 121 13.96 -5.86 7.10
N ALA A 122 14.55 -5.41 8.22
CA ALA A 122 14.44 -4.03 8.68
C ALA A 122 14.93 -3.00 7.64
N SER A 123 16.04 -3.29 6.93
CA SER A 123 16.55 -2.39 5.89
C SER A 123 15.62 -2.33 4.66
N ILE A 124 14.97 -3.45 4.34
CA ILE A 124 14.00 -3.53 3.24
C ILE A 124 12.72 -2.78 3.63
N VAL A 125 12.22 -2.96 4.85
CA VAL A 125 11.07 -2.18 5.38
C VAL A 125 11.34 -0.69 5.30
N LYS A 126 12.52 -0.24 5.74
CA LYS A 126 12.92 1.17 5.65
C LYS A 126 12.91 1.68 4.20
N GLU A 127 13.37 0.86 3.25
CA GLU A 127 13.34 1.22 1.82
C GLU A 127 11.91 1.31 1.30
N ILE A 128 11.03 0.36 1.62
CA ILE A 128 9.59 0.40 1.24
C ILE A 128 8.96 1.70 1.73
N CYS A 129 9.14 2.05 3.01
CA CYS A 129 8.59 3.30 3.58
C CYS A 129 9.11 4.55 2.86
N GLY A 130 10.31 4.51 2.31
CA GLY A 130 10.89 5.62 1.54
C GLY A 130 10.15 5.94 0.23
N TYR A 131 9.31 5.04 -0.27
CA TYR A 131 8.51 5.24 -1.49
C TYR A 131 7.06 5.67 -1.20
N THR A 132 6.71 5.95 0.05
CA THR A 132 5.34 6.28 0.47
C THR A 132 5.28 7.63 1.18
N ASP A 133 4.09 8.23 1.24
CA ASP A 133 3.84 9.52 1.88
C ASP A 133 3.23 9.36 3.28
N GLY A 134 2.78 8.17 3.61
CA GLY A 134 2.25 7.81 4.92
C GLY A 134 1.88 6.34 4.97
N ALA A 135 1.56 5.87 6.17
CA ALA A 135 1.22 4.46 6.38
C ALA A 135 0.23 4.27 7.53
N THR A 136 -0.64 3.28 7.37
CA THR A 136 -1.44 2.70 8.45
C THR A 136 -0.86 1.37 8.88
N PHE A 137 -0.88 1.07 10.17
CA PHE A 137 -0.37 -0.17 10.75
C PHE A 137 -1.33 -0.74 11.78
N SER A 138 -1.70 -2.01 11.61
CA SER A 138 -2.40 -2.77 12.65
C SER A 138 -1.39 -3.67 13.37
N GLY A 139 -1.19 -3.46 14.67
CA GLY A 139 -0.24 -4.22 15.46
C GLY A 139 -0.63 -5.69 15.70
N LYS A 140 -1.85 -6.07 15.35
CA LYS A 140 -2.37 -7.43 15.57
C LYS A 140 -1.82 -8.51 14.63
N LYS A 141 -0.96 -8.16 13.68
CA LYS A 141 -0.34 -9.08 12.70
C LYS A 141 1.17 -9.17 12.93
N ASP A 142 2.00 -8.53 12.12
CA ASP A 142 3.46 -8.66 12.22
C ASP A 142 4.03 -8.30 13.60
N ALA A 143 3.44 -7.34 14.30
CA ALA A 143 3.90 -6.95 15.64
C ALA A 143 3.40 -7.88 16.75
N LEU A 144 2.48 -8.83 16.47
CA LEU A 144 1.97 -9.84 17.42
C LEU A 144 1.38 -9.25 18.72
N VAL A 145 0.88 -8.02 18.68
CA VAL A 145 0.21 -7.40 19.84
C VAL A 145 -1.28 -7.69 19.82
N ASN A 146 -1.90 -7.67 20.99
CA ASN A 146 -3.32 -7.99 21.15
C ASN A 146 -4.22 -6.94 20.49
N ILE A 147 -3.91 -5.66 20.69
CA ILE A 147 -4.68 -4.53 20.16
C ILE A 147 -3.74 -3.35 19.89
N GLY A 148 -4.14 -2.48 18.97
CA GLY A 148 -3.45 -1.24 18.66
C GLY A 148 -2.92 -1.17 17.25
N GLY A 149 -2.45 -0.01 16.93
CA GLY A 149 -1.90 0.35 15.62
C GLY A 149 -1.46 1.81 15.63
N PHE A 150 -1.09 2.30 14.46
CA PHE A 150 -0.75 3.71 14.28
C PHE A 150 -1.02 4.18 12.86
N LEU A 151 -1.13 5.48 12.71
CA LEU A 151 -1.03 6.21 11.45
C LEU A 151 0.27 7.01 11.45
N ALA A 152 1.07 6.87 10.41
CA ALA A 152 2.27 7.67 10.20
C ALA A 152 2.09 8.53 8.93
N LEU A 153 2.47 9.80 9.01
CA LEU A 153 2.34 10.74 7.90
C LEU A 153 3.61 11.59 7.78
N ASN A 154 4.06 11.83 6.54
CA ASN A 154 5.18 12.73 6.25
C ASN A 154 4.76 14.21 6.18
N ASP A 155 3.46 14.48 6.08
CA ASP A 155 2.84 15.79 5.99
C ASP A 155 2.40 16.24 7.38
N LYS A 156 3.00 17.33 7.90
CA LYS A 156 2.74 17.82 9.25
C LYS A 156 1.31 18.30 9.42
N ASP A 157 0.77 19.01 8.44
CA ASP A 157 -0.59 19.57 8.54
C ASP A 157 -1.62 18.45 8.57
N LYS A 158 -1.42 17.41 7.74
CA LYS A 158 -2.25 16.20 7.75
C LYS A 158 -2.10 15.39 9.04
N PHE A 159 -0.91 15.37 9.63
CA PHE A 159 -0.70 14.74 10.93
C PHE A 159 -1.50 15.46 12.03
N GLU A 160 -1.48 16.79 12.05
CA GLU A 160 -2.22 17.59 13.03
C GLU A 160 -3.74 17.40 12.86
N GLU A 161 -4.25 17.45 11.61
CA GLU A 161 -5.66 17.15 11.30
C GLU A 161 -6.07 15.74 11.79
N ALA A 162 -5.26 14.72 11.50
CA ALA A 162 -5.53 13.33 11.90
C ALA A 162 -5.49 13.17 13.42
N SER A 163 -4.55 13.82 14.13
CA SER A 163 -4.47 13.80 15.59
C SER A 163 -5.72 14.38 16.25
N ASN A 164 -6.26 15.46 15.69
CA ASN A 164 -7.52 16.05 16.18
C ASN A 164 -8.70 15.09 15.97
N LEU A 165 -8.74 14.34 14.87
CA LEU A 165 -9.79 13.33 14.65
C LEU A 165 -9.72 12.18 15.65
N VAL A 166 -8.52 11.74 16.04
CA VAL A 166 -8.35 10.72 17.09
C VAL A 166 -8.96 11.20 18.40
N VAL A 167 -8.69 12.44 18.82
CA VAL A 167 -9.24 13.01 20.04
C VAL A 167 -10.78 13.08 20.04
N VAL A 168 -11.38 13.26 18.83
CA VAL A 168 -12.84 13.37 18.69
C VAL A 168 -13.54 12.01 18.69
N TYR A 169 -12.88 10.98 18.16
CA TYR A 169 -13.53 9.68 17.89
C TYR A 169 -13.03 8.53 18.79
N GLU A 170 -12.01 8.72 19.57
CA GLU A 170 -11.49 7.77 20.57
C GLU A 170 -11.53 8.35 22.01
#